data_32191038d548b8e058d2bd375a134b7d
#
_entry.id   32191038d548b8e058d2bd375a134b7d
#
_cell.length_a   1.000
_cell.length_b   1.000
_cell.length_c   1.000
_cell.angle_alpha   90.00
_cell.angle_beta   90.00
_cell.angle_gamma   90.00
#
_symmetry.space_group_name_H-M   'P 1'
#
loop_
_entity.id
_entity.type
_entity.pdbx_description
1 polymer ?
#
loop_
_entity_poly.entity_id
_entity_poly.type
_entity_poly.pdbx_seq_one_letter_code
_entity_poly.pdbx_strand_id
1 'polypeptide(L)'
;LKEGTSLDEVVISASRTPERIFESPVTVERFGLKEIKNTASEDFYGGLENLKGVDVNVNSLTFKSINTRGFSTFSNNRFMQLVDGMDNSTPALNFPIGNLVGMIETDVQSVELLPGASSALYGANAFNGILFMRSKNPFDFEGISGYIKQGITSQDAGGDNSYTDVGVRMAHKFSDHFAAKVNFGWLKGTDWVANNIDGKPGTGSTRASLGYDGYNVFGDEVATNIRAAAGGAGIVPDVIVSRTGYNESDLTDYNAESIKADWGLYLRPWANDFEISYVGKVGTGSTIYQGSNRYNIDNFFQQQHKIEFRNDNFFLRGYVVADKAGDSYDMTATGIQINRAWKSDADWFGDYINTYVASTIGGLDATASHA
;
A
#
# COMPACT_ATOMS: atom_id res chain seq x y z
N LEU A 1 -15.57 28.87 -22.87
CA LEU A 1 -15.94 27.73 -22.01
C LEU A 1 -16.83 28.28 -20.92
N LYS A 2 -18.14 27.99 -20.95
CA LYS A 2 -19.04 28.29 -19.84
C LYS A 2 -18.61 27.38 -18.70
N GLU A 3 -18.25 27.95 -17.56
CA GLU A 3 -18.14 27.22 -16.30
C GLU A 3 -19.51 26.59 -16.01
N GLY A 4 -19.61 25.28 -16.21
CA GLY A 4 -20.76 24.52 -15.74
C GLY A 4 -20.75 24.59 -14.22
N THR A 5 -21.79 25.13 -13.64
CA THR A 5 -22.00 25.12 -12.21
C THR A 5 -22.03 23.67 -11.71
N SER A 6 -21.36 23.37 -10.61
CA SER A 6 -21.28 22.04 -9.94
C SER A 6 -22.64 21.41 -9.60
N LEU A 7 -23.72 22.12 -9.88
CA LEU A 7 -25.12 21.72 -9.66
C LEU A 7 -25.61 20.59 -10.56
N ASP A 8 -24.94 20.35 -11.70
CA ASP A 8 -25.33 19.31 -12.68
C ASP A 8 -24.41 18.09 -12.66
N GLU A 9 -23.52 17.96 -11.66
CA GLU A 9 -22.67 16.79 -11.54
C GLU A 9 -23.48 15.57 -11.12
N VAL A 10 -23.31 14.49 -11.90
CA VAL A 10 -23.97 13.20 -11.66
C VAL A 10 -23.02 12.30 -10.89
N VAL A 11 -23.55 11.69 -9.81
CA VAL A 11 -22.88 10.68 -9.01
C VAL A 11 -23.68 9.37 -9.04
N ILE A 12 -23.02 8.25 -8.76
CA ILE A 12 -23.64 6.92 -8.79
C ILE A 12 -23.46 6.19 -7.45
N SER A 13 -22.51 6.63 -6.65
CA SER A 13 -22.08 5.94 -5.43
C SER A 13 -23.16 5.83 -4.35
N ALA A 14 -24.05 6.78 -4.24
CA ALA A 14 -25.02 6.85 -3.16
C ALA A 14 -26.20 5.87 -3.31
N SER A 15 -26.72 5.71 -4.53
CA SER A 15 -27.91 4.91 -4.81
C SER A 15 -27.70 3.77 -5.80
N ARG A 16 -26.48 3.63 -6.36
CA ARG A 16 -26.12 2.76 -7.48
C ARG A 16 -26.78 3.11 -8.82
N THR A 17 -27.51 4.22 -8.86
CA THR A 17 -28.11 4.79 -10.08
C THR A 17 -27.58 6.21 -10.30
N PRO A 18 -27.49 6.67 -11.56
CA PRO A 18 -27.10 8.04 -11.82
C PRO A 18 -28.08 9.02 -11.20
N GLU A 19 -27.60 9.90 -10.34
CA GLU A 19 -28.39 10.97 -9.71
C GLU A 19 -27.56 12.25 -9.61
N ARG A 20 -28.21 13.39 -9.47
CA ARG A 20 -27.48 14.65 -9.24
C ARG A 20 -26.92 14.65 -7.83
N ILE A 21 -25.72 15.19 -7.65
CA ILE A 21 -25.04 15.21 -6.35
C ILE A 21 -25.90 15.84 -5.23
N PHE A 22 -26.72 16.83 -5.56
CA PHE A 22 -27.62 17.50 -4.61
C PHE A 22 -28.93 16.73 -4.34
N GLU A 23 -29.25 15.75 -5.16
CA GLU A 23 -30.43 14.86 -4.97
C GLU A 23 -30.05 13.62 -4.16
N SER A 24 -28.74 13.39 -3.97
CA SER A 24 -28.22 12.27 -3.22
C SER A 24 -28.64 12.36 -1.73
N PRO A 25 -29.18 11.27 -1.16
CA PRO A 25 -29.58 11.24 0.26
C PRO A 25 -28.40 11.24 1.22
N VAL A 26 -27.19 11.10 0.72
CA VAL A 26 -25.94 11.06 1.49
C VAL A 26 -24.89 12.00 0.87
N THR A 27 -23.98 12.48 1.70
CA THR A 27 -22.87 13.31 1.21
C THR A 27 -21.95 12.47 0.31
N VAL A 28 -21.72 12.96 -0.90
CA VAL A 28 -20.75 12.43 -1.84
C VAL A 28 -19.76 13.54 -2.18
N GLU A 29 -18.47 13.24 -2.04
CA GLU A 29 -17.41 14.12 -2.54
C GLU A 29 -16.92 13.54 -3.87
N ARG A 30 -16.67 14.42 -4.84
CA ARG A 30 -16.22 14.02 -6.19
C ARG A 30 -14.89 14.65 -6.53
N PHE A 31 -14.01 13.84 -7.11
CA PHE A 31 -12.73 14.22 -7.65
C PHE A 31 -12.72 13.86 -9.14
N GLY A 32 -12.99 14.87 -9.98
CA GLY A 32 -13.21 14.69 -11.41
C GLY A 32 -11.95 14.87 -12.24
N LEU A 33 -12.11 14.83 -13.57
CA LEU A 33 -10.99 14.95 -14.52
C LEU A 33 -10.22 16.28 -14.38
N LYS A 34 -10.89 17.37 -14.01
CA LYS A 34 -10.26 18.70 -13.84
C LYS A 34 -9.36 18.69 -12.61
N GLU A 35 -9.86 18.16 -11.52
CA GLU A 35 -9.13 18.04 -10.25
C GLU A 35 -7.93 17.11 -10.39
N ILE A 36 -8.12 15.95 -11.03
CA ILE A 36 -7.05 14.99 -11.32
C ILE A 36 -5.91 15.63 -12.11
N LYS A 37 -6.26 16.39 -13.18
CA LYS A 37 -5.25 17.08 -14.02
C LYS A 37 -4.54 18.23 -13.33
N ASN A 38 -5.16 18.85 -12.33
CA ASN A 38 -4.66 20.04 -11.64
C ASN A 38 -4.02 19.68 -10.28
N THR A 39 -4.03 18.42 -9.88
CA THR A 39 -3.38 18.03 -8.61
C THR A 39 -1.88 18.26 -8.69
N ALA A 40 -1.33 18.82 -7.62
CA ALA A 40 0.10 19.04 -7.48
C ALA A 40 0.85 17.83 -6.93
N SER A 41 0.11 16.78 -6.50
CA SER A 41 0.68 15.55 -5.97
C SER A 41 1.32 14.72 -7.08
N GLU A 42 2.24 13.84 -6.72
CA GLU A 42 2.93 12.94 -7.63
C GLU A 42 1.97 12.01 -8.37
N ASP A 43 0.86 11.63 -7.73
CA ASP A 43 -0.23 10.86 -8.32
C ASP A 43 -1.61 11.37 -7.86
N PHE A 44 -2.68 10.88 -8.47
CA PHE A 44 -4.03 11.30 -8.13
C PHE A 44 -4.47 10.80 -6.74
N TYR A 45 -3.88 9.73 -6.19
CA TYR A 45 -4.16 9.27 -4.83
C TYR A 45 -3.74 10.31 -3.79
N GLY A 46 -2.59 10.96 -3.97
CA GLY A 46 -2.19 12.08 -3.12
C GLY A 46 -3.14 13.28 -3.23
N GLY A 47 -3.71 13.50 -4.42
CA GLY A 47 -4.72 14.56 -4.64
C GLY A 47 -6.02 14.36 -3.85
N LEU A 48 -6.34 13.13 -3.45
CA LEU A 48 -7.56 12.82 -2.67
C LEU A 48 -7.54 13.43 -1.27
N GLU A 49 -6.38 13.79 -0.73
CA GLU A 49 -6.26 14.52 0.53
C GLU A 49 -7.01 15.86 0.54
N ASN A 50 -7.24 16.44 -0.65
CA ASN A 50 -8.01 17.68 -0.79
C ASN A 50 -9.53 17.50 -0.63
N LEU A 51 -10.03 16.26 -0.58
CA LEU A 51 -11.44 15.98 -0.31
C LEU A 51 -11.75 16.17 1.18
N LYS A 52 -12.97 16.61 1.48
CA LYS A 52 -13.37 16.91 2.86
C LYS A 52 -13.39 15.66 3.74
N GLY A 53 -12.69 15.75 4.87
CA GLY A 53 -12.65 14.69 5.88
C GLY A 53 -11.89 13.45 5.44
N VAL A 54 -11.01 13.60 4.46
CA VAL A 54 -10.05 12.56 4.04
C VAL A 54 -8.74 12.77 4.78
N ASP A 55 -8.22 11.69 5.34
CA ASP A 55 -6.89 11.58 5.90
C ASP A 55 -6.10 10.57 5.07
N VAL A 56 -4.89 10.91 4.65
CA VAL A 56 -4.02 10.03 3.88
C VAL A 56 -2.79 9.68 4.72
N ASN A 57 -2.59 8.38 4.97
CA ASN A 57 -1.32 7.89 5.52
C ASN A 57 -0.41 7.47 4.38
N VAL A 58 0.72 8.12 4.26
CA VAL A 58 1.76 7.80 3.28
C VAL A 58 2.71 6.78 3.91
N ASN A 59 2.59 5.53 3.52
CA ASN A 59 3.44 4.44 4.03
C ASN A 59 4.73 4.29 3.21
N SER A 60 4.65 4.63 1.92
CA SER A 60 5.76 4.57 0.96
C SER A 60 5.42 5.40 -0.26
N LEU A 61 6.32 5.41 -1.24
CA LEU A 61 6.14 6.15 -2.49
C LEU A 61 4.87 5.74 -3.27
N THR A 62 4.55 4.46 -3.27
CA THR A 62 3.38 3.92 -3.99
C THR A 62 2.24 3.50 -3.08
N PHE A 63 2.49 3.30 -1.79
CA PHE A 63 1.51 2.79 -0.85
C PHE A 63 0.93 3.91 0.01
N LYS A 64 -0.30 4.31 -0.31
CA LYS A 64 -1.05 5.32 0.43
C LYS A 64 -2.37 4.73 0.93
N SER A 65 -2.62 4.87 2.22
CA SER A 65 -3.87 4.44 2.86
C SER A 65 -4.80 5.63 3.03
N ILE A 66 -5.99 5.52 2.44
CA ILE A 66 -7.01 6.55 2.51
C ILE A 66 -7.97 6.22 3.65
N ASN A 67 -8.27 7.20 4.46
CA ASN A 67 -9.17 7.11 5.60
C ASN A 67 -10.14 8.28 5.60
N THR A 68 -11.26 8.15 6.30
CA THR A 68 -12.22 9.26 6.47
C THR A 68 -12.60 9.44 7.92
N ARG A 69 -12.98 10.68 8.28
CA ARG A 69 -13.55 11.04 9.58
C ARG A 69 -12.65 10.70 10.78
N GLY A 70 -11.33 10.83 10.62
CA GLY A 70 -10.37 10.64 11.71
C GLY A 70 -10.14 9.19 12.14
N PHE A 71 -10.60 8.19 11.36
CA PHE A 71 -10.31 6.77 11.61
C PHE A 71 -9.06 6.33 10.86
N SER A 72 -7.99 7.09 11.04
CA SER A 72 -6.73 6.87 10.32
C SER A 72 -6.00 5.63 10.81
N THR A 73 -5.67 4.71 9.89
CA THR A 73 -4.85 3.52 10.14
C THR A 73 -3.97 3.22 8.93
N PHE A 74 -2.82 2.56 9.16
CA PHE A 74 -1.92 2.14 8.08
C PHE A 74 -2.55 1.07 7.17
N SER A 75 -3.26 0.11 7.76
CA SER A 75 -3.95 -0.96 7.06
C SER A 75 -5.45 -0.81 7.27
N ASN A 76 -6.11 -0.04 6.39
CA ASN A 76 -7.52 0.25 6.56
C ASN A 76 -8.40 -0.83 5.90
N ASN A 77 -8.67 -1.91 6.61
CA ASN A 77 -9.61 -2.96 6.21
C ASN A 77 -11.09 -2.58 6.42
N ARG A 78 -11.36 -1.34 6.82
CA ARG A 78 -12.73 -0.78 7.01
C ARG A 78 -13.10 0.25 5.96
N PHE A 79 -12.21 0.50 5.02
CA PHE A 79 -12.37 1.43 3.92
C PHE A 79 -12.31 0.66 2.60
N MET A 80 -13.39 0.69 1.83
CA MET A 80 -13.48 -0.04 0.58
C MET A 80 -13.04 0.83 -0.59
N GLN A 81 -12.29 0.27 -1.52
CA GLN A 81 -11.97 0.90 -2.81
C GLN A 81 -12.52 0.04 -3.93
N LEU A 82 -13.41 0.61 -4.74
CA LEU A 82 -14.02 -0.06 -5.88
C LEU A 82 -13.50 0.55 -7.18
N VAL A 83 -12.94 -0.28 -8.05
CA VAL A 83 -12.53 0.08 -9.41
C VAL A 83 -13.54 -0.53 -10.38
N ASP A 84 -14.31 0.30 -11.07
CA ASP A 84 -15.40 -0.15 -11.94
C ASP A 84 -16.33 -1.18 -11.30
N GLY A 85 -16.50 -1.05 -9.97
CA GLY A 85 -17.32 -1.91 -9.14
C GLY A 85 -16.67 -3.25 -8.73
N MET A 86 -15.40 -3.47 -9.03
CA MET A 86 -14.60 -4.54 -8.45
C MET A 86 -13.95 -4.06 -7.16
N ASP A 87 -13.92 -4.89 -6.13
CA ASP A 87 -13.13 -4.61 -4.93
C ASP A 87 -11.63 -4.61 -5.28
N ASN A 88 -10.95 -3.50 -4.98
CA ASN A 88 -9.53 -3.34 -5.24
C ASN A 88 -8.65 -3.77 -4.05
N SER A 89 -9.23 -4.33 -3.02
CA SER A 89 -8.49 -4.92 -1.90
C SER A 89 -7.71 -6.14 -2.37
N THR A 90 -6.53 -6.33 -1.80
CA THR A 90 -5.77 -7.55 -2.05
C THR A 90 -6.34 -8.68 -1.19
N PRO A 91 -6.66 -9.85 -1.75
CA PRO A 91 -7.17 -10.99 -0.97
C PRO A 91 -6.26 -11.39 0.20
N ALA A 92 -4.94 -11.31 0.01
CA ALA A 92 -3.95 -11.66 1.04
C ALA A 92 -3.97 -10.73 2.26
N LEU A 93 -4.23 -9.43 2.08
CA LEU A 93 -4.15 -8.41 3.13
C LEU A 93 -5.52 -7.89 3.57
N ASN A 94 -6.56 -8.10 2.78
CA ASN A 94 -7.92 -7.61 2.97
C ASN A 94 -8.02 -6.07 3.09
N PHE A 95 -7.14 -5.35 2.41
CA PHE A 95 -7.21 -3.89 2.24
C PHE A 95 -6.53 -3.46 0.93
N PRO A 96 -6.86 -2.26 0.40
CA PRO A 96 -6.23 -1.73 -0.81
C PRO A 96 -4.80 -1.28 -0.55
N ILE A 97 -3.90 -1.49 -1.50
CA ILE A 97 -2.48 -1.15 -1.41
C ILE A 97 -2.10 0.09 -2.25
N GLY A 98 -3.00 1.06 -2.31
CA GLY A 98 -2.75 2.35 -2.94
C GLY A 98 -2.45 2.27 -4.43
N ASN A 99 -1.44 2.99 -4.88
CA ASN A 99 -1.08 3.09 -6.29
C ASN A 99 -0.19 1.94 -6.79
N LEU A 100 0.28 1.04 -5.92
CA LEU A 100 1.13 -0.09 -6.34
C LEU A 100 0.48 -0.92 -7.45
N VAL A 101 -0.81 -1.24 -7.29
CA VAL A 101 -1.64 -1.93 -8.30
C VAL A 101 -2.93 -1.15 -8.60
N GLY A 102 -2.95 0.15 -8.34
CA GLY A 102 -4.09 1.04 -8.54
C GLY A 102 -4.43 1.29 -10.01
N MET A 103 -5.36 2.21 -10.26
CA MET A 103 -5.70 2.63 -11.61
C MET A 103 -4.56 3.46 -12.24
N ILE A 104 -4.44 3.35 -13.56
CA ILE A 104 -3.57 4.22 -14.35
C ILE A 104 -4.28 5.57 -14.52
N GLU A 105 -3.60 6.67 -14.15
CA GLU A 105 -4.19 8.01 -14.07
C GLU A 105 -4.85 8.47 -15.38
N THR A 106 -4.28 8.10 -16.53
CA THR A 106 -4.85 8.43 -17.84
C THR A 106 -6.22 7.83 -18.10
N ASP A 107 -6.57 6.72 -17.43
CA ASP A 107 -7.85 6.03 -17.60
C ASP A 107 -8.89 6.41 -16.53
N VAL A 108 -8.51 7.16 -15.50
CA VAL A 108 -9.46 7.63 -14.47
C VAL A 108 -10.42 8.64 -15.06
N GLN A 109 -11.72 8.38 -15.01
CA GLN A 109 -12.79 9.29 -15.37
C GLN A 109 -13.23 10.17 -14.20
N SER A 110 -13.48 9.53 -13.05
CA SER A 110 -13.87 10.20 -11.82
C SER A 110 -13.58 9.32 -10.61
N VAL A 111 -13.41 9.96 -9.49
CA VAL A 111 -13.36 9.31 -8.18
C VAL A 111 -14.49 9.92 -7.35
N GLU A 112 -15.32 9.08 -6.76
CA GLU A 112 -16.39 9.46 -5.86
C GLU A 112 -16.10 8.89 -4.47
N LEU A 113 -16.15 9.73 -3.46
CA LEU A 113 -15.98 9.32 -2.07
C LEU A 113 -17.32 9.40 -1.35
N LEU A 114 -17.74 8.29 -0.81
CA LEU A 114 -18.88 8.16 0.09
C LEU A 114 -18.36 7.97 1.51
N PRO A 115 -18.29 9.02 2.35
CA PRO A 115 -17.72 8.93 3.68
C PRO A 115 -18.68 8.27 4.66
N GLY A 116 -18.15 7.37 5.50
CA GLY A 116 -18.91 6.71 6.57
C GLY A 116 -19.47 5.35 6.19
N ALA A 117 -20.38 4.86 7.03
CA ALA A 117 -20.90 3.50 6.90
C ALA A 117 -21.90 3.36 5.75
N SER A 118 -21.62 2.46 4.82
CA SER A 118 -22.47 2.13 3.67
C SER A 118 -22.59 0.63 3.43
N SER A 119 -22.37 -0.17 4.47
CA SER A 119 -22.37 -1.64 4.41
C SER A 119 -23.70 -2.24 3.94
N ALA A 120 -24.81 -1.55 4.15
CA ALA A 120 -26.12 -1.99 3.67
C ALA A 120 -26.21 -2.10 2.13
N LEU A 121 -25.49 -1.25 1.42
CA LEU A 121 -25.44 -1.24 -0.05
C LEU A 121 -24.25 -2.00 -0.64
N TYR A 122 -23.12 -1.99 0.07
CA TYR A 122 -21.83 -2.45 -0.50
C TYR A 122 -21.20 -3.61 0.26
N GLY A 123 -21.80 -4.06 1.36
CA GLY A 123 -21.35 -5.23 2.13
C GLY A 123 -20.28 -4.92 3.17
N ALA A 124 -19.57 -5.95 3.58
CA ALA A 124 -18.51 -5.87 4.58
C ALA A 124 -17.38 -4.91 4.13
N ASN A 125 -16.62 -4.39 5.10
CA ASN A 125 -15.53 -3.42 4.90
C ASN A 125 -15.97 -1.99 4.52
N ALA A 126 -17.21 -1.75 4.10
CA ALA A 126 -17.76 -0.42 3.82
C ALA A 126 -18.19 0.31 5.10
N PHE A 127 -17.35 0.36 6.12
CA PHE A 127 -17.64 0.91 7.43
C PHE A 127 -17.11 2.35 7.60
N ASN A 128 -15.89 2.61 7.20
CA ASN A 128 -15.24 3.91 7.32
C ASN A 128 -15.53 4.82 6.11
N GLY A 129 -15.72 4.22 4.95
CA GLY A 129 -16.03 4.92 3.71
C GLY A 129 -15.80 4.03 2.49
N ILE A 130 -16.21 4.55 1.34
CA ILE A 130 -16.03 3.89 0.05
C ILE A 130 -15.49 4.87 -0.96
N LEU A 131 -14.44 4.48 -1.66
CA LEU A 131 -13.91 5.19 -2.81
C LEU A 131 -14.31 4.45 -4.09
N PHE A 132 -15.04 5.13 -4.95
CA PHE A 132 -15.42 4.62 -6.27
C PHE A 132 -14.53 5.25 -7.31
N MET A 133 -13.72 4.46 -7.95
CA MET A 133 -12.91 4.88 -9.08
C MET A 133 -13.52 4.35 -10.37
N ARG A 134 -13.81 5.23 -11.28
CA ARG A 134 -14.41 4.90 -12.57
C ARG A 134 -13.42 5.10 -13.69
N SER A 135 -13.32 4.11 -14.56
CA SER A 135 -12.50 4.19 -15.75
C SER A 135 -13.27 4.83 -16.92
N LYS A 136 -12.53 5.39 -17.87
CA LYS A 136 -13.08 5.97 -19.09
C LYS A 136 -13.63 4.89 -20.01
N ASN A 137 -14.90 4.98 -20.39
CA ASN A 137 -15.50 4.10 -21.40
C ASN A 137 -14.98 4.46 -22.79
N PRO A 138 -14.49 3.49 -23.61
CA PRO A 138 -13.94 3.78 -24.93
C PRO A 138 -14.99 4.26 -25.95
N PHE A 139 -16.28 4.03 -25.74
CA PHE A 139 -17.33 4.62 -26.57
C PHE A 139 -17.41 6.15 -26.42
N ASP A 140 -17.10 6.67 -25.21
CA ASP A 140 -17.24 8.09 -24.87
C ASP A 140 -15.89 8.82 -24.88
N PHE A 141 -14.80 8.09 -24.65
CA PHE A 141 -13.44 8.62 -24.53
C PHE A 141 -12.50 7.86 -25.49
N GLU A 142 -12.52 8.25 -26.75
CA GLU A 142 -11.68 7.70 -27.80
C GLU A 142 -10.32 8.43 -27.86
N GLY A 143 -9.32 7.79 -28.45
CA GLY A 143 -8.01 8.36 -28.77
C GLY A 143 -6.89 7.85 -27.87
N ILE A 144 -5.74 8.53 -27.99
CA ILE A 144 -4.51 8.22 -27.26
C ILE A 144 -4.24 9.34 -26.27
N SER A 145 -3.92 8.99 -25.05
CA SER A 145 -3.46 9.91 -24.01
C SER A 145 -2.32 9.31 -23.22
N GLY A 146 -1.41 10.14 -22.75
CA GLY A 146 -0.28 9.68 -21.94
C GLY A 146 0.32 10.82 -21.14
N TYR A 147 1.17 10.45 -20.20
CA TYR A 147 2.00 11.38 -19.43
C TYR A 147 3.37 10.75 -19.16
N ILE A 148 4.32 11.62 -18.91
CA ILE A 148 5.64 11.29 -18.36
C ILE A 148 5.88 12.28 -17.22
N LYS A 149 6.08 11.77 -16.02
CA LYS A 149 6.47 12.53 -14.82
C LYS A 149 7.89 12.15 -14.48
N GLN A 150 8.75 13.14 -14.33
CA GLN A 150 10.14 13.00 -13.95
C GLN A 150 10.39 13.85 -12.72
N GLY A 151 11.07 13.29 -11.72
CA GLY A 151 11.33 13.99 -10.48
C GLY A 151 12.51 13.41 -9.71
N ILE A 152 12.68 13.93 -8.51
CA ILE A 152 13.69 13.50 -7.57
C ILE A 152 13.00 13.29 -6.22
N THR A 153 13.27 12.17 -5.55
CA THR A 153 13.00 11.99 -4.12
C THR A 153 14.26 12.36 -3.36
N SER A 154 14.16 13.35 -2.46
CA SER A 154 15.29 13.81 -1.65
C SER A 154 15.04 13.48 -0.19
N GLN A 155 16.00 12.86 0.48
CA GLN A 155 15.90 12.43 1.87
C GLN A 155 17.28 12.36 2.52
N ASP A 156 17.35 12.65 3.81
CA ASP A 156 18.62 12.72 4.54
C ASP A 156 19.36 11.38 4.57
N ALA A 157 18.63 10.28 4.77
CA ALA A 157 19.23 8.94 4.90
C ALA A 157 19.59 8.29 3.57
N GLY A 158 18.82 8.54 2.51
CA GLY A 158 18.96 7.90 1.20
C GLY A 158 19.47 8.80 0.08
N GLY A 159 19.71 10.09 0.38
CA GLY A 159 20.15 11.08 -0.61
C GLY A 159 19.10 11.37 -1.69
N ASP A 160 19.56 11.84 -2.83
CA ASP A 160 18.73 12.19 -3.98
C ASP A 160 18.61 11.01 -4.95
N ASN A 161 17.37 10.60 -5.21
CA ASN A 161 17.09 9.48 -6.11
C ASN A 161 16.11 9.88 -7.21
N SER A 162 16.30 9.33 -8.40
CA SER A 162 15.42 9.61 -9.54
C SER A 162 14.04 8.98 -9.34
N TYR A 163 13.02 9.69 -9.79
CA TYR A 163 11.63 9.24 -9.88
C TYR A 163 11.14 9.36 -11.31
N THR A 164 10.52 8.32 -11.82
CA THR A 164 9.90 8.28 -13.15
C THR A 164 8.55 7.63 -13.08
N ASP A 165 7.52 8.26 -13.62
CA ASP A 165 6.17 7.69 -13.79
C ASP A 165 5.67 7.95 -15.20
N VAL A 166 5.28 6.90 -15.90
CA VAL A 166 4.82 6.93 -17.30
C VAL A 166 3.47 6.22 -17.37
N GLY A 167 2.52 6.85 -18.02
CA GLY A 167 1.22 6.26 -18.30
C GLY A 167 0.78 6.50 -19.73
N VAL A 168 0.23 5.47 -20.35
CA VAL A 168 -0.33 5.52 -21.71
C VAL A 168 -1.69 4.85 -21.71
N ARG A 169 -2.64 5.48 -22.38
CA ARG A 169 -3.97 4.95 -22.67
C ARG A 169 -4.24 5.06 -24.16
N MET A 170 -4.73 3.97 -24.75
CA MET A 170 -5.22 3.91 -26.10
C MET A 170 -6.64 3.36 -26.10
N ALA A 171 -7.57 4.03 -26.75
CA ALA A 171 -8.95 3.60 -26.85
C ALA A 171 -9.50 3.91 -28.22
N HIS A 172 -10.27 3.00 -28.79
CA HIS A 172 -10.89 3.15 -30.10
C HIS A 172 -12.28 2.57 -30.14
N LYS A 173 -13.18 3.36 -30.75
CA LYS A 173 -14.53 2.95 -31.10
C LYS A 173 -14.53 2.45 -32.54
N PHE A 174 -14.52 1.14 -32.74
CA PHE A 174 -14.48 0.52 -34.06
C PHE A 174 -15.81 0.66 -34.80
N SER A 175 -16.92 0.68 -34.06
CA SER A 175 -18.28 0.88 -34.58
C SER A 175 -19.21 1.29 -33.43
N ASP A 176 -20.49 1.55 -33.74
CA ASP A 176 -21.51 1.77 -32.69
C ASP A 176 -21.78 0.54 -31.83
N HIS A 177 -21.28 -0.62 -32.26
CA HIS A 177 -21.47 -1.90 -31.56
C HIS A 177 -20.25 -2.35 -30.76
N PHE A 178 -19.02 -1.90 -31.13
CA PHE A 178 -17.80 -2.41 -30.51
C PHE A 178 -16.75 -1.31 -30.30
N ALA A 179 -16.24 -1.28 -29.09
CA ALA A 179 -15.12 -0.43 -28.70
C ALA A 179 -14.16 -1.18 -27.78
N ALA A 180 -12.90 -0.78 -27.79
CA ALA A 180 -11.88 -1.37 -26.92
C ALA A 180 -10.90 -0.33 -26.39
N LYS A 181 -10.28 -0.64 -25.26
CA LYS A 181 -9.19 0.16 -24.68
C LYS A 181 -8.07 -0.73 -24.17
N VAL A 182 -6.87 -0.17 -24.11
CA VAL A 182 -5.70 -0.75 -23.43
C VAL A 182 -4.92 0.38 -22.77
N ASN A 183 -4.42 0.10 -21.56
CA ASN A 183 -3.65 1.04 -20.77
C ASN A 183 -2.38 0.36 -20.27
N PHE A 184 -1.33 1.16 -20.12
CA PHE A 184 -0.05 0.74 -19.55
C PHE A 184 0.47 1.85 -18.63
N GLY A 185 1.01 1.46 -17.48
CA GLY A 185 1.68 2.36 -16.54
C GLY A 185 2.93 1.74 -15.98
N TRP A 186 3.97 2.53 -15.83
CA TRP A 186 5.23 2.17 -15.20
C TRP A 186 5.75 3.28 -14.33
N LEU A 187 6.00 2.95 -13.07
CA LEU A 187 6.58 3.85 -12.09
C LEU A 187 7.86 3.21 -11.54
N LYS A 188 8.89 4.00 -11.39
CA LYS A 188 10.15 3.62 -10.75
C LYS A 188 10.69 4.75 -9.89
N GLY A 189 11.12 4.41 -8.69
CA GLY A 189 11.73 5.31 -7.73
C GLY A 189 12.47 4.56 -6.64
N THR A 190 12.89 5.29 -5.63
CA THR A 190 13.47 4.75 -4.40
C THR A 190 12.60 5.17 -3.22
N ASP A 191 12.23 4.22 -2.41
CA ASP A 191 11.39 4.43 -1.22
C ASP A 191 12.16 5.15 -0.10
N TRP A 192 11.45 5.51 0.97
CA TRP A 192 12.00 6.21 2.12
C TRP A 192 12.90 5.30 2.94
N VAL A 193 14.18 5.64 3.03
CA VAL A 193 15.17 4.94 3.85
C VAL A 193 14.91 5.27 5.32
N ALA A 194 14.69 4.25 6.13
CA ALA A 194 14.56 4.40 7.56
C ALA A 194 15.88 4.01 8.25
N ASN A 195 16.43 4.93 9.04
CA ASN A 195 17.74 4.79 9.68
C ASN A 195 17.74 5.18 11.15
N ASN A 196 16.57 5.20 11.81
CA ASN A 196 16.51 5.49 13.24
C ASN A 196 17.01 4.27 14.03
N ILE A 197 18.17 4.46 14.69
CA ILE A 197 18.79 3.45 15.55
C ILE A 197 18.59 3.72 17.04
N ASP A 198 17.70 4.65 17.41
CA ASP A 198 17.34 4.83 18.81
C ASP A 198 16.65 3.59 19.36
N GLY A 199 16.79 3.35 20.65
CA GLY A 199 16.04 2.30 21.33
C GLY A 199 14.54 2.56 21.32
N LYS A 200 13.74 1.49 21.19
CA LYS A 200 12.28 1.60 21.22
C LYS A 200 11.76 2.32 22.46
N PRO A 201 10.60 3.01 22.40
CA PRO A 201 10.07 3.79 23.50
C PRO A 201 9.88 2.97 24.76
N GLY A 202 10.23 3.56 25.91
CA GLY A 202 10.08 2.92 27.22
C GLY A 202 11.23 1.99 27.62
N THR A 203 12.15 1.66 26.70
CA THR A 203 13.33 0.83 27.03
C THR A 203 14.44 1.67 27.65
N GLY A 204 14.57 2.97 27.28
CA GLY A 204 15.69 3.81 27.65
C GLY A 204 17.05 3.29 27.16
N SER A 205 17.03 2.31 26.23
CA SER A 205 18.24 1.65 25.72
C SER A 205 18.85 2.47 24.59
N THR A 206 20.16 2.35 24.45
CA THR A 206 20.95 2.87 23.33
C THR A 206 21.65 1.69 22.66
N ARG A 207 22.22 1.88 21.48
CA ARG A 207 22.97 0.82 20.78
C ARG A 207 24.12 0.21 21.62
N ALA A 208 24.60 0.91 22.63
CA ALA A 208 25.59 0.42 23.57
C ALA A 208 25.00 -0.40 24.74
N SER A 209 23.68 -0.44 24.88
CA SER A 209 23.00 -1.18 25.94
C SER A 209 22.97 -2.68 25.62
N LEU A 210 23.17 -3.52 26.63
CA LEU A 210 23.16 -4.99 26.47
C LEU A 210 21.80 -5.53 25.98
N GLY A 211 20.71 -4.93 26.44
CA GLY A 211 19.33 -5.26 26.01
C GLY A 211 18.79 -4.25 25.00
N TYR A 212 19.60 -3.89 24.00
CA TYR A 212 19.19 -2.97 22.97
C TYR A 212 18.12 -3.60 22.05
N ASP A 213 17.10 -2.81 21.73
CA ASP A 213 16.04 -3.11 20.74
C ASP A 213 15.74 -1.78 20.00
N GLY A 214 16.22 -1.66 18.78
CA GLY A 214 16.19 -0.43 18.00
C GLY A 214 14.95 -0.28 17.12
N TYR A 215 14.66 0.95 16.67
CA TYR A 215 13.51 1.22 15.80
C TYR A 215 13.66 0.57 14.40
N ASN A 216 14.75 0.88 13.70
CA ASN A 216 15.01 0.36 12.35
C ASN A 216 16.23 -0.58 12.37
N VAL A 217 16.26 -1.42 13.40
CA VAL A 217 17.20 -2.52 13.58
C VAL A 217 16.36 -3.77 13.83
N PHE A 218 16.68 -4.88 13.19
CA PHE A 218 15.83 -6.08 13.17
C PHE A 218 16.65 -7.32 13.49
N GLY A 219 16.11 -8.17 14.38
CA GLY A 219 16.79 -9.36 14.91
C GLY A 219 17.30 -9.19 16.33
N ASP A 220 17.35 -7.95 16.84
CA ASP A 220 17.68 -7.59 18.21
C ASP A 220 16.49 -7.71 19.17
N GLU A 221 15.28 -7.94 18.67
CA GLU A 221 14.09 -8.26 19.47
C GLU A 221 14.25 -9.56 20.29
N VAL A 222 15.18 -10.42 19.88
CA VAL A 222 15.48 -11.67 20.58
C VAL A 222 16.40 -11.37 21.76
N ALA A 223 15.82 -11.29 22.95
CA ALA A 223 16.53 -10.97 24.17
C ALA A 223 16.22 -11.96 25.29
N THR A 224 17.14 -12.15 26.23
CA THR A 224 16.92 -12.97 27.41
C THR A 224 17.62 -12.40 28.65
N ASN A 225 17.08 -12.73 29.80
CA ASN A 225 17.80 -12.50 31.07
C ASN A 225 18.86 -13.61 31.28
N ILE A 226 20.13 -13.20 31.20
CA ILE A 226 21.23 -14.17 31.21
C ILE A 226 21.39 -14.92 32.54
N ARG A 227 21.03 -14.32 33.70
CA ARG A 227 21.01 -15.04 34.99
C ARG A 227 19.95 -16.12 34.99
N ALA A 228 18.74 -15.83 34.51
CA ALA A 228 17.67 -16.79 34.41
C ALA A 228 18.03 -17.95 33.46
N ALA A 229 18.62 -17.62 32.30
CA ALA A 229 19.10 -18.62 31.34
C ALA A 229 20.22 -19.49 31.89
N ALA A 230 21.06 -18.97 32.84
CA ALA A 230 22.10 -19.69 33.52
C ALA A 230 21.60 -20.48 34.78
N GLY A 231 20.29 -20.69 34.91
CA GLY A 231 19.69 -21.41 36.04
C GLY A 231 19.81 -20.68 37.39
N GLY A 232 19.96 -19.35 37.39
CA GLY A 232 20.06 -18.52 38.59
C GLY A 232 21.48 -18.42 39.18
N ALA A 233 22.51 -18.81 38.44
CA ALA A 233 23.90 -18.78 38.91
C ALA A 233 24.32 -17.38 39.33
N GLY A 234 24.75 -17.20 40.59
CA GLY A 234 25.05 -15.89 41.18
C GLY A 234 26.24 -15.12 40.56
N ILE A 235 27.13 -15.83 39.84
CA ILE A 235 28.23 -15.22 39.09
C ILE A 235 27.75 -14.50 37.83
N VAL A 236 26.57 -14.83 37.30
CA VAL A 236 25.97 -14.21 36.13
C VAL A 236 25.09 -13.03 36.58
N PRO A 237 25.24 -11.83 36.01
CA PRO A 237 24.46 -10.66 36.41
C PRO A 237 22.99 -10.80 36.00
N ASP A 238 22.12 -10.08 36.72
CA ASP A 238 20.70 -10.02 36.44
C ASP A 238 20.41 -8.91 35.41
N VAL A 239 20.72 -9.21 34.16
CA VAL A 239 20.60 -8.27 33.06
C VAL A 239 19.99 -8.95 31.84
N ILE A 240 19.29 -8.15 31.04
CA ILE A 240 18.78 -8.57 29.73
C ILE A 240 19.88 -8.32 28.68
N VAL A 241 20.11 -9.32 27.84
CA VAL A 241 21.02 -9.24 26.70
C VAL A 241 20.24 -9.57 25.43
N SER A 242 20.33 -8.71 24.42
CA SER A 242 19.74 -8.91 23.10
C SER A 242 20.77 -9.51 22.15
N ARG A 243 20.28 -10.20 21.14
CA ARG A 243 21.11 -10.55 19.97
C ARG A 243 21.42 -9.31 19.13
N THR A 244 22.51 -9.34 18.39
CA THR A 244 22.85 -8.26 17.44
C THR A 244 21.88 -8.26 16.29
N GLY A 245 21.25 -7.10 16.01
CA GLY A 245 20.37 -6.92 14.89
C GLY A 245 21.06 -6.34 13.66
N TYR A 246 20.33 -6.29 12.57
CA TYR A 246 20.70 -5.73 11.27
C TYR A 246 20.01 -4.38 11.07
N ASN A 247 20.70 -3.38 10.53
CA ASN A 247 20.02 -2.15 10.14
C ASN A 247 19.05 -2.45 8.96
N GLU A 248 18.00 -1.66 8.83
CA GLU A 248 17.04 -1.85 7.74
C GLU A 248 17.70 -1.85 6.36
N SER A 249 18.67 -0.96 6.14
CA SER A 249 19.44 -0.87 4.89
C SER A 249 20.25 -2.12 4.54
N ASP A 250 20.49 -3.01 5.48
CA ASP A 250 21.17 -4.28 5.25
C ASP A 250 20.18 -5.38 4.80
N LEU A 251 18.87 -5.11 4.93
CA LEU A 251 17.81 -6.06 4.66
C LEU A 251 16.96 -5.73 3.42
N THR A 252 17.05 -4.51 2.88
CA THR A 252 16.28 -4.08 1.71
C THR A 252 17.05 -3.08 0.86
N ASP A 253 16.74 -3.03 -0.44
CA ASP A 253 17.30 -2.08 -1.41
C ASP A 253 16.42 -0.84 -1.63
N TYR A 254 15.27 -0.74 -0.94
CA TYR A 254 14.29 0.33 -1.07
C TYR A 254 13.75 0.54 -2.49
N ASN A 255 13.80 -0.48 -3.34
CA ASN A 255 13.25 -0.38 -4.69
C ASN A 255 11.75 -0.15 -4.66
N ALA A 256 11.30 0.94 -5.28
CA ALA A 256 9.90 1.24 -5.49
C ALA A 256 9.59 1.15 -6.99
N GLU A 257 8.88 0.12 -7.38
CA GLU A 257 8.50 -0.10 -8.78
C GLU A 257 7.05 -0.56 -8.89
N SER A 258 6.35 -0.08 -9.90
CA SER A 258 4.99 -0.49 -10.21
C SER A 258 4.82 -0.61 -11.72
N ILE A 259 4.40 -1.76 -12.18
CA ILE A 259 4.04 -2.02 -13.58
C ILE A 259 2.58 -2.41 -13.60
N LYS A 260 1.79 -1.70 -14.40
CA LYS A 260 0.33 -1.90 -14.51
C LYS A 260 -0.07 -2.00 -15.97
N ALA A 261 -0.99 -2.92 -16.25
CA ALA A 261 -1.67 -2.97 -17.53
C ALA A 261 -3.13 -3.33 -17.32
N ASP A 262 -4.00 -2.67 -18.05
CA ASP A 262 -5.42 -3.01 -18.09
C ASP A 262 -5.96 -2.90 -19.51
N TRP A 263 -7.03 -3.60 -19.77
CA TRP A 263 -7.71 -3.62 -21.04
C TRP A 263 -9.21 -3.79 -20.86
N GLY A 264 -9.99 -3.29 -21.81
CA GLY A 264 -11.43 -3.41 -21.81
C GLY A 264 -11.98 -3.63 -23.21
N LEU A 265 -12.91 -4.58 -23.32
CA LEU A 265 -13.70 -4.87 -24.52
C LEU A 265 -15.16 -4.55 -24.22
N TYR A 266 -15.79 -3.75 -25.07
CA TYR A 266 -17.14 -3.23 -24.87
C TYR A 266 -17.98 -3.51 -26.10
N LEU A 267 -19.13 -4.16 -25.89
CA LEU A 267 -20.05 -4.56 -26.93
C LEU A 267 -21.46 -4.00 -26.66
N ARG A 268 -22.04 -3.28 -27.61
CA ARG A 268 -23.43 -2.82 -27.63
C ARG A 268 -24.17 -3.54 -28.77
N PRO A 269 -24.74 -4.74 -28.54
CA PRO A 269 -25.25 -5.60 -29.61
C PRO A 269 -26.32 -4.93 -30.47
N TRP A 270 -27.11 -4.05 -29.87
CA TRP A 270 -28.24 -3.39 -30.51
C TRP A 270 -28.04 -1.88 -30.72
N ALA A 271 -26.82 -1.37 -30.49
CA ALA A 271 -26.46 0.04 -30.52
C ALA A 271 -27.38 0.94 -29.67
N ASN A 272 -27.84 0.41 -28.52
CA ASN A 272 -28.66 1.09 -27.52
C ASN A 272 -27.90 1.18 -26.17
N ASP A 273 -28.61 1.38 -25.07
CA ASP A 273 -28.09 1.45 -23.70
C ASP A 273 -27.55 0.10 -23.18
N PHE A 274 -27.91 -1.04 -23.78
CA PHE A 274 -27.43 -2.34 -23.36
C PHE A 274 -25.96 -2.55 -23.75
N GLU A 275 -25.11 -2.76 -22.75
CA GLU A 275 -23.67 -2.93 -22.92
C GLU A 275 -23.19 -4.21 -22.21
N ILE A 276 -22.38 -4.97 -22.91
CA ILE A 276 -21.61 -6.09 -22.37
C ILE A 276 -20.17 -5.64 -22.31
N SER A 277 -19.53 -5.73 -21.14
CA SER A 277 -18.12 -5.38 -21.00
C SER A 277 -17.32 -6.50 -20.37
N TYR A 278 -16.10 -6.69 -20.88
CA TYR A 278 -15.07 -7.47 -20.23
C TYR A 278 -13.89 -6.57 -19.94
N VAL A 279 -13.45 -6.53 -18.69
CA VAL A 279 -12.30 -5.75 -18.23
C VAL A 279 -11.32 -6.67 -17.53
N GLY A 280 -10.07 -6.64 -17.98
CA GLY A 280 -8.94 -7.29 -17.34
C GLY A 280 -7.94 -6.27 -16.83
N LYS A 281 -7.34 -6.53 -15.67
CA LYS A 281 -6.32 -5.69 -15.07
C LYS A 281 -5.26 -6.55 -14.42
N VAL A 282 -4.01 -6.19 -14.61
CA VAL A 282 -2.86 -6.80 -13.94
C VAL A 282 -1.94 -5.70 -13.40
N GLY A 283 -1.35 -5.96 -12.25
CA GLY A 283 -0.34 -5.08 -11.67
C GLY A 283 0.70 -5.90 -10.91
N THR A 284 1.94 -5.45 -10.97
CA THR A 284 3.04 -6.02 -10.19
C THR A 284 3.93 -4.89 -9.69
N GLY A 285 4.61 -5.12 -8.59
CA GLY A 285 5.55 -4.11 -8.10
C GLY A 285 6.16 -4.42 -6.76
N SER A 286 7.07 -3.54 -6.37
CA SER A 286 7.82 -3.59 -5.11
C SER A 286 7.71 -2.24 -4.40
N THR A 287 7.67 -2.27 -3.07
CA THR A 287 7.55 -1.08 -2.22
C THR A 287 7.81 -1.46 -0.77
N ILE A 288 8.13 -0.48 0.06
CA ILE A 288 8.16 -0.66 1.50
C ILE A 288 6.75 -0.46 2.08
N TYR A 289 6.39 -1.23 3.09
CA TYR A 289 5.13 -1.08 3.80
C TYR A 289 5.36 -1.04 5.31
N GLN A 290 4.81 -0.01 5.96
CA GLN A 290 4.77 0.11 7.41
C GLN A 290 3.37 -0.26 7.92
N GLY A 291 3.27 -1.44 8.53
CA GLY A 291 2.08 -1.88 9.26
C GLY A 291 2.37 -1.95 10.76
N SER A 292 1.97 -3.06 11.41
CA SER A 292 2.43 -3.39 12.76
C SER A 292 3.94 -3.64 12.79
N ASN A 293 4.45 -4.28 11.74
CA ASN A 293 5.86 -4.46 11.44
C ASN A 293 6.23 -3.70 10.17
N ARG A 294 7.50 -3.73 9.83
CA ARG A 294 8.05 -3.19 8.60
C ARG A 294 8.22 -4.33 7.60
N TYR A 295 7.66 -4.16 6.40
CA TYR A 295 7.67 -5.17 5.35
C TYR A 295 8.37 -4.65 4.10
N ASN A 296 9.14 -5.51 3.44
CA ASN A 296 9.50 -5.35 2.05
C ASN A 296 8.48 -6.11 1.20
N ILE A 297 7.68 -5.38 0.45
CA ILE A 297 6.80 -5.95 -0.56
C ILE A 297 7.63 -6.05 -1.83
N ASP A 298 7.85 -7.26 -2.33
CA ASP A 298 8.69 -7.49 -3.49
C ASP A 298 8.03 -8.44 -4.48
N ASN A 299 8.02 -8.02 -5.76
CA ASN A 299 7.39 -8.75 -6.86
C ASN A 299 5.92 -9.12 -6.57
N PHE A 300 5.22 -8.28 -5.79
CA PHE A 300 3.80 -8.46 -5.54
C PHE A 300 3.04 -8.43 -6.86
N PHE A 301 2.09 -9.35 -7.04
CA PHE A 301 1.29 -9.45 -8.25
C PHE A 301 -0.19 -9.51 -7.92
N GLN A 302 -1.01 -8.72 -8.61
CA GLN A 302 -2.47 -8.78 -8.54
C GLN A 302 -3.06 -8.83 -9.94
N GLN A 303 -4.13 -9.63 -10.11
CA GLN A 303 -4.94 -9.64 -11.32
C GLN A 303 -6.42 -9.53 -10.97
N GLN A 304 -7.17 -8.86 -11.84
CA GLN A 304 -8.61 -8.67 -11.72
C GLN A 304 -9.25 -8.92 -13.09
N HIS A 305 -10.37 -9.61 -13.10
CA HIS A 305 -11.15 -9.85 -14.30
C HIS A 305 -12.63 -9.65 -13.99
N LYS A 306 -13.32 -8.92 -14.85
CA LYS A 306 -14.74 -8.60 -14.72
C LYS A 306 -15.47 -8.84 -16.02
N ILE A 307 -16.65 -9.44 -15.93
CA ILE A 307 -17.66 -9.38 -16.98
C ILE A 307 -18.91 -8.70 -16.44
N GLU A 308 -19.47 -7.81 -17.20
CA GLU A 308 -20.66 -7.05 -16.80
C GLU A 308 -21.64 -6.94 -17.98
N PHE A 309 -22.92 -7.14 -17.68
CA PHE A 309 -24.06 -6.89 -18.54
C PHE A 309 -24.84 -5.77 -17.88
N ARG A 310 -25.09 -4.67 -18.58
CA ARG A 310 -25.79 -3.52 -18.00
C ARG A 310 -26.66 -2.80 -19.01
N ASN A 311 -27.69 -2.14 -18.51
CA ASN A 311 -28.44 -1.08 -19.16
C ASN A 311 -28.93 -0.08 -18.11
N ASP A 312 -29.79 0.85 -18.47
CA ASP A 312 -30.31 1.87 -17.55
C ASP A 312 -31.14 1.28 -16.41
N ASN A 313 -31.71 0.07 -16.56
CA ASN A 313 -32.63 -0.54 -15.60
C ASN A 313 -32.00 -1.64 -14.73
N PHE A 314 -30.91 -2.27 -15.16
CA PHE A 314 -30.27 -3.35 -14.41
C PHE A 314 -28.79 -3.50 -14.73
N PHE A 315 -28.08 -4.16 -13.86
CA PHE A 315 -26.73 -4.70 -14.14
C PHE A 315 -26.58 -6.10 -13.53
N LEU A 316 -25.83 -6.95 -14.24
CA LEU A 316 -25.34 -8.23 -13.75
C LEU A 316 -23.82 -8.25 -13.91
N ARG A 317 -23.10 -8.43 -12.80
CA ARG A 317 -21.64 -8.40 -12.78
C ARG A 317 -21.09 -9.62 -12.07
N GLY A 318 -20.09 -10.25 -12.69
CA GLY A 318 -19.20 -11.21 -12.05
C GLY A 318 -17.77 -10.75 -12.16
N TYR A 319 -16.98 -10.89 -11.10
CA TYR A 319 -15.56 -10.58 -11.12
C TYR A 319 -14.75 -11.51 -10.22
N VAL A 320 -13.45 -11.58 -10.48
CA VAL A 320 -12.47 -12.27 -9.66
C VAL A 320 -11.27 -11.34 -9.42
N VAL A 321 -10.77 -11.39 -8.20
CA VAL A 321 -9.51 -10.74 -7.79
C VAL A 321 -8.61 -11.83 -7.23
N ALA A 322 -7.37 -11.89 -7.69
CA ALA A 322 -6.37 -12.83 -7.19
C ALA A 322 -5.02 -12.12 -7.07
N ASP A 323 -4.26 -12.49 -6.06
CA ASP A 323 -2.93 -11.95 -5.82
C ASP A 323 -1.90 -13.04 -5.51
N LYS A 324 -0.64 -12.63 -5.54
CA LYS A 324 0.52 -13.39 -5.06
C LYS A 324 1.43 -12.41 -4.33
N ALA A 325 1.87 -12.81 -3.14
CA ALA A 325 2.76 -11.99 -2.32
C ALA A 325 4.16 -11.79 -2.95
N GLY A 326 4.52 -12.60 -3.95
CA GLY A 326 5.86 -12.57 -4.56
C GLY A 326 6.92 -13.00 -3.56
N ASP A 327 8.01 -12.24 -3.52
CA ASP A 327 9.16 -12.44 -2.64
C ASP A 327 9.10 -11.54 -1.39
N SER A 328 7.89 -11.09 -1.02
CA SER A 328 7.66 -10.18 0.11
C SER A 328 8.01 -10.81 1.45
N TYR A 329 8.57 -10.03 2.36
CA TYR A 329 8.97 -10.49 3.69
C TYR A 329 8.79 -9.43 4.78
N ASP A 330 8.68 -9.91 6.01
CA ASP A 330 8.72 -9.13 7.25
C ASP A 330 10.17 -8.93 7.69
N MET A 331 10.61 -7.70 7.89
CA MET A 331 12.00 -7.38 8.23
C MET A 331 12.40 -7.90 9.60
N THR A 332 11.51 -7.81 10.59
CA THR A 332 11.74 -8.35 11.94
C THR A 332 11.94 -9.87 11.89
N ALA A 333 11.00 -10.57 11.25
CA ALA A 333 11.11 -12.03 11.12
C ALA A 333 12.38 -12.42 10.35
N THR A 334 12.74 -11.67 9.31
CA THR A 334 13.94 -11.93 8.50
C THR A 334 15.20 -11.76 9.33
N GLY A 335 15.36 -10.66 10.05
CA GLY A 335 16.53 -10.44 10.93
C GLY A 335 16.69 -11.53 11.99
N ILE A 336 15.58 -11.94 12.61
CA ILE A 336 15.56 -13.05 13.56
C ILE A 336 15.99 -14.37 12.90
N GLN A 337 15.46 -14.68 11.71
CA GLN A 337 15.77 -15.95 11.03
C GLN A 337 17.20 -15.99 10.48
N ILE A 338 17.74 -14.88 10.01
CA ILE A 338 19.17 -14.80 9.63
C ILE A 338 20.05 -15.14 10.84
N ASN A 339 19.76 -14.53 12.00
CA ASN A 339 20.46 -14.83 13.23
C ASN A 339 20.38 -16.32 13.61
N ARG A 340 19.18 -16.91 13.50
CA ARG A 340 18.96 -18.33 13.86
C ARG A 340 19.59 -19.31 12.85
N ALA A 341 19.63 -18.92 11.56
CA ALA A 341 20.32 -19.72 10.54
C ALA A 341 21.82 -19.80 10.77
N TRP A 342 22.43 -18.74 11.32
CA TRP A 342 23.83 -18.76 11.75
C TRP A 342 24.00 -19.56 13.05
N LYS A 343 23.20 -19.28 14.09
CA LYS A 343 23.29 -19.93 15.39
C LYS A 343 21.96 -19.90 16.13
N SER A 344 21.54 -21.02 16.70
CA SER A 344 20.31 -21.05 17.48
C SER A 344 20.36 -20.08 18.66
N ASP A 345 19.20 -19.59 19.12
CA ASP A 345 19.14 -18.65 20.24
C ASP A 345 19.74 -19.29 21.52
N ALA A 346 19.44 -20.57 21.77
CA ALA A 346 19.96 -21.30 22.93
C ALA A 346 21.49 -21.40 22.90
N ASP A 347 22.08 -21.73 21.75
CA ASP A 347 23.52 -21.85 21.62
C ASP A 347 24.20 -20.49 21.73
N TRP A 348 23.60 -19.47 21.13
CA TRP A 348 24.17 -18.12 21.18
C TRP A 348 24.20 -17.55 22.59
N PHE A 349 23.09 -17.63 23.34
CA PHE A 349 23.05 -17.18 24.72
C PHE A 349 23.90 -18.08 25.64
N GLY A 350 23.96 -19.38 25.37
CA GLY A 350 24.84 -20.30 26.07
C GLY A 350 26.31 -19.90 25.92
N ASP A 351 26.78 -19.65 24.73
CA ASP A 351 28.15 -19.22 24.48
C ASP A 351 28.45 -17.84 25.09
N TYR A 352 27.49 -16.88 24.98
CA TYR A 352 27.62 -15.60 25.64
C TYR A 352 27.82 -15.73 27.13
N ILE A 353 26.99 -16.53 27.84
CA ILE A 353 27.07 -16.78 29.24
C ILE A 353 28.41 -17.46 29.61
N ASN A 354 28.81 -18.49 28.86
CA ASN A 354 30.06 -19.20 29.07
C ASN A 354 31.27 -18.27 28.91
N THR A 355 31.28 -17.42 27.91
CA THR A 355 32.35 -16.44 27.67
C THR A 355 32.39 -15.40 28.79
N TYR A 356 31.23 -14.88 29.21
CA TYR A 356 31.13 -13.95 30.35
C TYR A 356 31.70 -14.54 31.62
N VAL A 357 31.31 -15.75 31.97
CA VAL A 357 31.80 -16.44 33.18
C VAL A 357 33.31 -16.68 33.10
N ALA A 358 33.81 -17.18 31.96
CA ALA A 358 35.23 -17.40 31.76
C ALA A 358 36.06 -16.12 31.89
N SER A 359 35.59 -15.01 31.29
CA SER A 359 36.23 -13.71 31.36
C SER A 359 36.25 -13.14 32.78
N THR A 360 35.13 -13.27 33.52
CA THR A 360 35.03 -12.82 34.91
C THR A 360 35.95 -13.61 35.82
N ILE A 361 36.04 -14.93 35.67
CA ILE A 361 36.96 -15.81 36.40
C ILE A 361 38.42 -15.47 36.03
N GLY A 362 38.69 -15.09 34.79
CA GLY A 362 39.98 -14.63 34.31
C GLY A 362 40.40 -13.24 34.81
N GLY A 363 39.58 -12.59 35.63
CA GLY A 363 39.90 -11.32 36.31
C GLY A 363 39.53 -10.06 35.51
N LEU A 364 38.68 -10.16 34.44
CA LEU A 364 38.09 -9.03 33.81
C LEU A 364 36.94 -8.44 34.66
N ASP A 365 36.75 -7.12 34.63
CA ASP A 365 35.57 -6.51 35.24
C ASP A 365 34.29 -6.86 34.46
N ALA A 366 33.13 -6.56 35.06
CA ALA A 366 31.84 -6.92 34.46
C ALA A 366 31.66 -6.24 33.07
N THR A 367 32.14 -5.00 32.90
CA THR A 367 32.02 -4.29 31.61
C THR A 367 32.87 -4.94 30.55
N ALA A 368 34.14 -5.27 30.85
CA ALA A 368 35.02 -5.94 29.91
C ALA A 368 34.56 -7.38 29.60
N SER A 369 33.88 -8.03 30.56
CA SER A 369 33.34 -9.40 30.35
C SER A 369 32.11 -9.41 29.44
N HIS A 370 31.44 -8.29 29.24
CA HIS A 370 30.33 -8.15 28.28
C HIS A 370 30.79 -7.76 26.86
N ALA A 371 32.01 -7.24 26.72
CA ALA A 371 32.58 -6.85 25.44
C ALA A 371 33.07 -8.08 24.63
#